data_8054a03c2679935cf3be70acf712d48e
#
_entry.id   8054a03c2679935cf3be70acf712d48e
#
_cell.length_a   1.000
_cell.length_b   1.000
_cell.length_c   1.000
_cell.angle_alpha   90.00
_cell.angle_beta   90.00
_cell.angle_gamma   90.00
#
_symmetry.space_group_name_H-M   'P 1'
#
loop_
_entity.id
_entity.type
_entity.pdbx_description
1 polymer ?
#
loop_
_entity_poly.entity_id
_entity_poly.type
_entity_poly.pdbx_seq_one_letter_code
_entity_poly.pdbx_strand_id
1 'polypeptide(L)'
;PYIGELPVALAAKVISCMDSDDALDVLESLSPEKKRAVAALLDSGAQADVARLQTYPDDEIGSRMTNNFIAIQRGLSIRGAMSELVRQAGRHDNIATLYVLDEDGHYAGAIDLKDLIIARESDSLEELISRSYPYVCEHEKIADCVDRIADYAEDSIPVLTADGTLAGALTSSDLVELVDEAMG
;
A
#
# COMPACT_ATOMS: atom_id res chain seq x y z
N PRO A 1 -1.03 -25.69 5.56
CA PRO A 1 -1.24 -26.19 4.18
C PRO A 1 -0.80 -25.11 3.20
N TYR A 2 0.02 -25.49 2.25
CA TYR A 2 0.50 -24.59 1.19
C TYR A 2 -0.69 -24.20 0.30
N ILE A 3 -0.85 -22.90 -0.03
CA ILE A 3 -2.00 -22.41 -0.83
C ILE A 3 -2.12 -23.17 -2.15
N GLY A 4 -0.99 -23.60 -2.72
CA GLY A 4 -0.93 -24.46 -3.90
C GLY A 4 -1.68 -25.80 -3.76
N GLU A 5 -1.95 -26.30 -2.57
CA GLU A 5 -2.67 -27.55 -2.31
C GLU A 5 -4.18 -27.34 -2.11
N LEU A 6 -4.63 -26.08 -1.86
CA LEU A 6 -6.04 -25.79 -1.66
C LEU A 6 -6.87 -25.97 -2.94
N PRO A 7 -8.16 -26.31 -2.82
CA PRO A 7 -9.11 -26.21 -3.92
C PRO A 7 -9.12 -24.79 -4.52
N VAL A 8 -9.25 -24.68 -5.84
CA VAL A 8 -9.15 -23.39 -6.57
C VAL A 8 -10.06 -22.32 -5.98
N ALA A 9 -11.32 -22.64 -5.65
CA ALA A 9 -12.26 -21.67 -5.08
C ALA A 9 -11.86 -21.18 -3.69
N LEU A 10 -11.22 -22.03 -2.88
CA LEU A 10 -10.74 -21.65 -1.55
C LEU A 10 -9.45 -20.82 -1.66
N ALA A 11 -8.53 -21.22 -2.53
CA ALA A 11 -7.33 -20.45 -2.83
C ALA A 11 -7.68 -19.01 -3.29
N ALA A 12 -8.64 -18.88 -4.22
CA ALA A 12 -9.10 -17.57 -4.68
C ALA A 12 -9.67 -16.69 -3.55
N LYS A 13 -10.46 -17.28 -2.64
CA LYS A 13 -10.98 -16.53 -1.48
C LYS A 13 -9.88 -16.06 -0.53
N VAL A 14 -8.89 -16.91 -0.27
CA VAL A 14 -7.76 -16.56 0.59
C VAL A 14 -6.96 -15.43 -0.06
N ILE A 15 -6.60 -15.59 -1.32
CA ILE A 15 -5.81 -14.59 -2.06
C ILE A 15 -6.55 -13.25 -2.20
N SER A 16 -7.88 -13.26 -2.40
CA SER A 16 -8.67 -12.02 -2.44
C SER A 16 -8.71 -11.24 -1.11
N CYS A 17 -8.27 -11.86 0.00
CA CYS A 17 -8.16 -11.20 1.30
C CYS A 17 -6.74 -10.77 1.66
N MET A 18 -5.76 -11.03 0.79
CA MET A 18 -4.35 -10.66 0.98
C MET A 18 -4.11 -9.24 0.46
N ASP A 19 -3.01 -8.65 0.89
CA ASP A 19 -2.50 -7.42 0.29
C ASP A 19 -2.11 -7.67 -1.16
N SER A 20 -2.09 -6.65 -1.99
CA SER A 20 -2.00 -6.82 -3.45
C SER A 20 -0.67 -7.42 -3.91
N ASP A 21 0.42 -7.06 -3.26
CA ASP A 21 1.77 -7.59 -3.48
C ASP A 21 1.86 -9.06 -3.07
N ASP A 22 1.45 -9.40 -1.85
CA ASP A 22 1.36 -10.78 -1.35
C ASP A 22 0.47 -11.66 -2.25
N ALA A 23 -0.66 -11.12 -2.71
CA ALA A 23 -1.57 -11.82 -3.62
C ALA A 23 -0.89 -12.13 -4.95
N LEU A 24 -0.11 -11.19 -5.49
CA LEU A 24 0.65 -11.38 -6.72
C LEU A 24 1.73 -12.46 -6.53
N ASP A 25 2.53 -12.38 -5.46
CA ASP A 25 3.60 -13.34 -5.17
C ASP A 25 3.07 -14.77 -5.02
N VAL A 26 1.97 -14.93 -4.28
CA VAL A 26 1.32 -16.24 -4.15
C VAL A 26 0.83 -16.74 -5.51
N LEU A 27 0.22 -15.89 -6.34
CA LEU A 27 -0.22 -16.28 -7.68
C LEU A 27 0.96 -16.70 -8.57
N GLU A 28 2.09 -15.98 -8.51
CA GLU A 28 3.29 -16.30 -9.27
C GLU A 28 3.91 -17.65 -8.84
N SER A 29 3.78 -18.03 -7.57
CA SER A 29 4.25 -19.31 -7.05
C SER A 29 3.41 -20.52 -7.49
N LEU A 30 2.20 -20.32 -8.04
CA LEU A 30 1.31 -21.40 -8.48
C LEU A 30 1.71 -21.93 -9.85
N SER A 31 1.33 -23.20 -10.13
CA SER A 31 1.44 -23.73 -11.50
C SER A 31 0.61 -22.91 -12.50
N PRO A 32 1.03 -22.80 -13.77
CA PRO A 32 0.34 -21.94 -14.77
C PRO A 32 -1.15 -22.24 -14.94
N GLU A 33 -1.54 -23.50 -14.78
CA GLU A 33 -2.96 -23.91 -14.86
C GLU A 33 -3.74 -23.42 -13.65
N LYS A 34 -3.17 -23.62 -12.45
CA LYS A 34 -3.81 -23.21 -11.20
C LYS A 34 -3.85 -21.70 -11.06
N LYS A 35 -2.78 -21.00 -11.42
CA LYS A 35 -2.72 -19.54 -11.48
C LYS A 35 -3.89 -18.97 -12.29
N ARG A 36 -4.09 -19.46 -13.51
CA ARG A 36 -5.20 -19.02 -14.38
C ARG A 36 -6.57 -19.31 -13.78
N ALA A 37 -6.76 -20.50 -13.18
CA ALA A 37 -8.02 -20.88 -12.58
C ALA A 37 -8.34 -20.06 -11.33
N VAL A 38 -7.36 -19.79 -10.49
CA VAL A 38 -7.50 -18.95 -9.28
C VAL A 38 -7.74 -17.49 -9.65
N ALA A 39 -6.93 -16.93 -10.56
CA ALA A 39 -7.07 -15.53 -11.00
C ALA A 39 -8.47 -15.24 -11.58
N ALA A 40 -9.07 -16.18 -12.27
CA ALA A 40 -10.44 -16.04 -12.81
C ALA A 40 -11.53 -16.01 -11.72
N LEU A 41 -11.23 -16.46 -10.51
CA LEU A 41 -12.16 -16.51 -9.37
C LEU A 41 -11.86 -15.48 -8.27
N LEU A 42 -10.81 -14.68 -8.42
CA LEU A 42 -10.57 -13.54 -7.52
C LEU A 42 -11.75 -12.57 -7.59
N ASP A 43 -11.99 -11.82 -6.52
CA ASP A 43 -12.94 -10.71 -6.59
C ASP A 43 -12.42 -9.58 -7.52
N SER A 44 -13.31 -8.70 -7.93
CA SER A 44 -12.99 -7.66 -8.92
C SER A 44 -11.92 -6.66 -8.43
N GLY A 45 -11.82 -6.44 -7.12
CA GLY A 45 -10.81 -5.57 -6.53
C GLY A 45 -9.43 -6.22 -6.62
N ALA A 46 -9.29 -7.44 -6.11
CA ALA A 46 -8.04 -8.20 -6.17
C ALA A 46 -7.57 -8.43 -7.62
N GLN A 47 -8.50 -8.70 -8.55
CA GLN A 47 -8.15 -8.82 -9.98
C GLN A 47 -7.55 -7.52 -10.54
N ALA A 48 -8.16 -6.37 -10.22
CA ALA A 48 -7.69 -5.07 -10.68
C ALA A 48 -6.33 -4.72 -10.08
N ASP A 49 -6.12 -4.97 -8.79
CA ASP A 49 -4.87 -4.68 -8.09
C ASP A 49 -3.72 -5.55 -8.63
N VAL A 50 -3.91 -6.85 -8.75
CA VAL A 50 -2.93 -7.76 -9.34
C VAL A 50 -2.61 -7.39 -10.79
N ALA A 51 -3.63 -7.11 -11.61
CA ALA A 51 -3.42 -6.72 -13.00
C ALA A 51 -2.62 -5.41 -13.10
N ARG A 52 -2.85 -4.46 -12.19
CA ARG A 52 -2.12 -3.20 -12.13
C ARG A 52 -0.65 -3.43 -11.78
N LEU A 53 -0.34 -4.23 -10.76
CA LEU A 53 1.03 -4.53 -10.37
C LEU A 53 1.82 -5.19 -11.50
N GLN A 54 1.19 -6.09 -12.25
CA GLN A 54 1.80 -6.77 -13.41
C GLN A 54 2.12 -5.83 -14.59
N THR A 55 1.67 -4.58 -14.58
CA THR A 55 2.04 -3.60 -15.62
C THR A 55 3.41 -2.99 -15.42
N TYR A 56 3.96 -3.07 -14.19
CA TYR A 56 5.28 -2.53 -13.87
C TYR A 56 6.39 -3.55 -14.14
N PRO A 57 7.53 -3.12 -14.66
CA PRO A 57 8.75 -3.93 -14.68
C PRO A 57 9.17 -4.35 -13.27
N ASP A 58 9.74 -5.54 -13.10
CA ASP A 58 10.12 -6.12 -11.80
C ASP A 58 11.18 -5.27 -11.06
N ASP A 59 11.92 -4.43 -11.77
CA ASP A 59 12.94 -3.54 -11.24
C ASP A 59 12.42 -2.14 -10.87
N GLU A 60 11.11 -1.90 -10.96
CA GLU A 60 10.46 -0.65 -10.58
C GLU A 60 9.68 -0.77 -9.27
N ILE A 61 9.63 0.33 -8.50
CA ILE A 61 8.90 0.41 -7.23
C ILE A 61 7.43 -0.01 -7.37
N GLY A 62 6.80 0.36 -8.48
CA GLY A 62 5.39 0.04 -8.73
C GLY A 62 5.08 -1.47 -8.74
N SER A 63 6.07 -2.34 -9.03
CA SER A 63 5.89 -3.80 -8.98
C SER A 63 5.83 -4.35 -7.55
N ARG A 64 6.29 -3.59 -6.56
CA ARG A 64 6.43 -4.00 -5.15
C ARG A 64 5.49 -3.26 -4.19
N MET A 65 4.66 -2.34 -4.71
CA MET A 65 3.76 -1.56 -3.86
C MET A 65 2.53 -2.36 -3.45
N THR A 66 2.08 -2.13 -2.22
CA THR A 66 0.84 -2.70 -1.68
C THR A 66 -0.32 -1.71 -1.74
N ASN A 67 -1.56 -2.23 -1.66
CA ASN A 67 -2.77 -1.45 -1.44
C ASN A 67 -3.13 -1.32 0.07
N ASN A 68 -2.30 -1.84 0.97
CA ASN A 68 -2.49 -1.82 2.42
C ASN A 68 -2.06 -0.47 3.01
N PHE A 69 -2.91 0.52 2.90
CA PHE A 69 -2.71 1.85 3.48
C PHE A 69 -4.04 2.55 3.77
N ILE A 70 -4.00 3.58 4.62
CA ILE A 70 -5.13 4.45 4.92
C ILE A 70 -4.94 5.79 4.20
N ALA A 71 -5.94 6.19 3.42
CA ALA A 71 -5.97 7.51 2.78
C ALA A 71 -7.21 8.28 3.21
N ILE A 72 -7.03 9.55 3.58
CA ILE A 72 -8.10 10.45 4.03
C ILE A 72 -8.08 11.75 3.23
N GLN A 73 -9.23 12.40 3.14
CA GLN A 73 -9.35 13.69 2.45
C GLN A 73 -8.87 14.83 3.35
N ARG A 74 -8.13 15.76 2.76
CA ARG A 74 -7.78 17.03 3.36
C ARG A 74 -9.05 17.82 3.69
N GLY A 75 -9.02 18.59 4.77
CA GLY A 75 -10.18 19.41 5.18
C GLY A 75 -11.22 18.69 6.04
N LEU A 76 -11.04 17.40 6.34
CA LEU A 76 -11.85 16.73 7.35
C LEU A 76 -11.60 17.31 8.73
N SER A 77 -12.62 17.22 9.63
CA SER A 77 -12.41 17.42 11.06
C SER A 77 -11.63 16.24 11.65
N ILE A 78 -11.03 16.42 12.85
CA ILE A 78 -10.39 15.33 13.59
C ILE A 78 -11.33 14.12 13.75
N ARG A 79 -12.59 14.36 14.09
CA ARG A 79 -13.62 13.29 14.19
C ARG A 79 -13.88 12.63 12.83
N GLY A 80 -13.91 13.40 11.75
CA GLY A 80 -14.10 12.88 10.38
C GLY A 80 -12.93 12.00 9.95
N ALA A 81 -11.70 12.45 10.19
CA ALA A 81 -10.49 11.67 9.91
C ALA A 81 -10.45 10.36 10.71
N MET A 82 -10.79 10.40 12.01
CA MET A 82 -10.89 9.19 12.82
C MET A 82 -11.98 8.23 12.32
N SER A 83 -13.12 8.74 11.88
CA SER A 83 -14.19 7.91 11.31
C SER A 83 -13.76 7.22 10.02
N GLU A 84 -13.02 7.92 9.15
CA GLU A 84 -12.46 7.34 7.93
C GLU A 84 -11.41 6.27 8.24
N LEU A 85 -10.52 6.52 9.21
CA LEU A 85 -9.57 5.52 9.69
C LEU A 85 -10.28 4.24 10.14
N VAL A 86 -11.27 4.36 11.03
CA VAL A 86 -12.01 3.19 11.55
C VAL A 86 -12.71 2.42 10.42
N ARG A 87 -13.27 3.13 9.45
CA ARG A 87 -13.91 2.50 8.29
C ARG A 87 -12.94 1.68 7.44
N GLN A 88 -11.71 2.19 7.24
CA GLN A 88 -10.69 1.55 6.41
C GLN A 88 -9.90 0.47 7.16
N ALA A 89 -9.68 0.62 8.47
CA ALA A 89 -8.92 -0.32 9.31
C ALA A 89 -9.52 -1.74 9.38
N GLY A 90 -10.76 -1.92 8.96
CA GLY A 90 -11.36 -3.25 8.81
C GLY A 90 -10.81 -4.06 7.63
N ARG A 91 -10.07 -3.43 6.70
CA ARG A 91 -9.49 -4.04 5.50
C ARG A 91 -7.98 -3.86 5.41
N HIS A 92 -7.45 -2.83 6.08
CA HIS A 92 -6.03 -2.44 6.04
C HIS A 92 -5.51 -2.40 7.46
N ASP A 93 -4.41 -3.07 7.74
CA ASP A 93 -3.79 -3.11 9.06
C ASP A 93 -2.57 -2.19 9.19
N ASN A 94 -2.05 -1.67 8.07
CA ASN A 94 -1.04 -0.62 8.05
C ASN A 94 -1.69 0.74 8.36
N ILE A 95 -1.94 1.00 9.65
CA ILE A 95 -2.71 2.15 10.16
C ILE A 95 -1.85 3.18 10.87
N ALA A 96 -0.56 2.94 11.08
CA ALA A 96 0.33 3.83 11.83
C ALA A 96 0.45 5.22 11.17
N THR A 97 0.35 5.26 9.84
CA THR A 97 0.41 6.48 9.03
C THR A 97 -0.83 6.60 8.16
N LEU A 98 -1.44 7.78 8.15
CA LEU A 98 -2.56 8.12 7.27
C LEU A 98 -2.05 9.06 6.16
N TYR A 99 -2.27 8.69 4.91
CA TYR A 99 -1.95 9.57 3.78
C TYR A 99 -3.10 10.53 3.52
N VAL A 100 -2.76 11.79 3.29
CA VAL A 100 -3.74 12.86 3.08
C VAL A 100 -3.77 13.24 1.60
N LEU A 101 -4.97 13.25 1.03
CA LEU A 101 -5.22 13.63 -0.34
C LEU A 101 -5.94 14.98 -0.38
N ASP A 102 -5.62 15.80 -1.37
CA ASP A 102 -6.36 17.03 -1.67
C ASP A 102 -7.69 16.74 -2.39
N GLU A 103 -8.41 17.79 -2.77
CA GLU A 103 -9.71 17.69 -3.46
C GLU A 103 -9.61 17.03 -4.84
N ASP A 104 -8.45 17.14 -5.49
CA ASP A 104 -8.17 16.56 -6.80
C ASP A 104 -7.58 15.14 -6.72
N GLY A 105 -7.35 14.62 -5.49
CA GLY A 105 -6.81 13.30 -5.24
C GLY A 105 -5.28 13.22 -5.21
N HIS A 106 -4.58 14.36 -5.26
CA HIS A 106 -3.13 14.39 -5.14
C HIS A 106 -2.68 14.24 -3.67
N TYR A 107 -1.52 13.65 -3.51
CA TYR A 107 -0.91 13.48 -2.20
C TYR A 107 -0.50 14.83 -1.60
N ALA A 108 -1.01 15.15 -0.42
CA ALA A 108 -0.76 16.42 0.29
C ALA A 108 0.19 16.27 1.48
N GLY A 109 0.41 15.06 1.97
CA GLY A 109 1.25 14.76 3.13
C GLY A 109 0.74 13.56 3.92
N ALA A 110 1.31 13.35 5.10
CA ALA A 110 0.94 12.23 5.98
C ALA A 110 0.67 12.71 7.40
N ILE A 111 -0.13 11.94 8.14
CA ILE A 111 -0.44 12.14 9.55
C ILE A 111 -0.03 10.88 10.31
N ASP A 112 0.72 11.02 11.39
CA ASP A 112 0.97 9.94 12.34
C ASP A 112 -0.33 9.64 13.12
N LEU A 113 -0.69 8.37 13.20
CA LEU A 113 -1.88 7.94 13.94
C LEU A 113 -1.86 8.41 15.40
N LYS A 114 -0.69 8.44 16.04
CA LYS A 114 -0.54 8.93 17.40
C LYS A 114 -0.97 10.39 17.53
N ASP A 115 -0.58 11.23 16.56
CA ASP A 115 -0.94 12.65 16.56
C ASP A 115 -2.45 12.83 16.39
N LEU A 116 -3.07 12.03 15.53
CA LEU A 116 -4.52 12.03 15.36
C LEU A 116 -5.25 11.58 16.65
N ILE A 117 -4.73 10.57 17.37
CA ILE A 117 -5.33 10.05 18.61
C ILE A 117 -5.30 11.08 19.74
N ILE A 118 -4.20 11.84 19.86
CA ILE A 118 -4.03 12.83 20.93
C ILE A 118 -4.65 14.19 20.60
N ALA A 119 -5.00 14.43 19.33
CA ALA A 119 -5.62 15.67 18.89
C ALA A 119 -6.99 15.88 19.55
N ARG A 120 -7.30 17.14 19.83
CA ARG A 120 -8.63 17.53 20.33
C ARG A 120 -9.59 17.71 19.15
N GLU A 121 -10.86 17.54 19.40
CA GLU A 121 -11.89 17.74 18.37
C GLU A 121 -11.91 19.16 17.79
N SER A 122 -11.43 20.15 18.56
CA SER A 122 -11.30 21.55 18.14
C SER A 122 -10.05 21.86 17.32
N ASP A 123 -9.08 20.92 17.27
CA ASP A 123 -7.83 21.12 16.57
C ASP A 123 -8.03 21.02 15.05
N SER A 124 -7.17 21.66 14.29
CA SER A 124 -7.19 21.57 12.83
C SER A 124 -6.44 20.34 12.35
N LEU A 125 -7.07 19.54 11.52
CA LEU A 125 -6.40 18.40 10.86
C LEU A 125 -5.18 18.87 10.05
N GLU A 126 -5.26 20.06 9.46
CA GLU A 126 -4.19 20.66 8.65
C GLU A 126 -2.87 20.84 9.44
N GLU A 127 -2.95 21.09 10.74
CA GLU A 127 -1.77 21.25 11.60
C GLU A 127 -1.05 19.93 11.89
N LEU A 128 -1.73 18.79 11.71
CA LEU A 128 -1.16 17.46 11.88
C LEU A 128 -0.45 16.95 10.62
N ILE A 129 -0.68 17.56 9.45
CA ILE A 129 -0.15 17.08 8.18
C ILE A 129 1.34 17.39 8.08
N SER A 130 2.16 16.33 8.06
CA SER A 130 3.57 16.42 7.72
C SER A 130 3.73 16.46 6.19
N ARG A 131 4.17 17.60 5.66
CA ARG A 131 4.43 17.82 4.24
C ARG A 131 5.82 17.39 3.80
N SER A 132 6.71 17.15 4.76
CA SER A 132 8.07 16.66 4.54
C SER A 132 8.19 15.14 4.66
N TYR A 133 7.06 14.43 4.77
CA TYR A 133 7.04 12.98 4.83
C TYR A 133 7.63 12.40 3.54
N PRO A 134 8.53 11.40 3.61
CA PRO A 134 9.18 10.85 2.43
C PRO A 134 8.20 10.10 1.53
N TYR A 135 8.51 10.05 0.24
CA TYR A 135 7.77 9.28 -0.74
C TYR A 135 8.71 8.76 -1.84
N VAL A 136 8.22 7.81 -2.62
CA VAL A 136 8.87 7.31 -3.83
C VAL A 136 7.88 7.37 -5.00
N CYS A 137 8.40 7.29 -6.24
CA CYS A 137 7.55 7.28 -7.43
C CYS A 137 7.44 5.86 -8.01
N GLU A 138 6.29 5.54 -8.60
CA GLU A 138 5.98 4.20 -9.12
C GLU A 138 6.98 3.68 -10.15
N HIS A 139 7.56 4.57 -10.95
CA HIS A 139 8.54 4.25 -12.00
C HIS A 139 10.01 4.44 -11.60
N GLU A 140 10.28 4.75 -10.31
CA GLU A 140 11.66 4.75 -9.83
C GLU A 140 12.22 3.32 -9.87
N LYS A 141 13.49 3.20 -10.29
CA LYS A 141 14.18 1.91 -10.22
C LYS A 141 14.57 1.61 -8.78
N ILE A 142 14.32 0.37 -8.35
CA ILE A 142 14.66 -0.08 -7.00
C ILE A 142 16.13 0.17 -6.70
N ALA A 143 17.02 -0.16 -7.63
CA ALA A 143 18.46 0.05 -7.48
C ALA A 143 18.89 1.51 -7.27
N ASP A 144 18.10 2.48 -7.76
CA ASP A 144 18.42 3.91 -7.66
C ASP A 144 17.91 4.53 -6.34
N CYS A 145 16.93 3.91 -5.69
CA CYS A 145 16.32 4.44 -4.47
C CYS A 145 16.57 3.62 -3.21
N VAL A 146 17.14 2.41 -3.33
CA VAL A 146 17.31 1.49 -2.20
C VAL A 146 18.13 2.07 -1.06
N ASP A 147 19.23 2.76 -1.34
CA ASP A 147 20.07 3.42 -0.31
C ASP A 147 19.27 4.50 0.44
N ARG A 148 18.45 5.26 -0.28
CA ARG A 148 17.57 6.28 0.30
C ARG A 148 16.47 5.65 1.14
N ILE A 149 15.87 4.55 0.65
CA ILE A 149 14.83 3.79 1.35
C ILE A 149 15.37 3.18 2.65
N ALA A 150 16.60 2.65 2.63
CA ALA A 150 17.23 2.05 3.81
C ALA A 150 17.44 3.04 4.98
N ASP A 151 17.54 4.33 4.67
CA ASP A 151 17.68 5.39 5.68
C ASP A 151 16.33 5.86 6.27
N TYR A 152 15.21 5.40 5.74
CA TYR A 152 13.88 5.78 6.22
C TYR A 152 13.53 5.05 7.52
N ALA A 153 12.99 5.79 8.47
CA ALA A 153 12.57 5.28 9.78
C ALA A 153 11.04 5.15 9.91
N GLU A 154 10.32 5.38 8.83
CA GLU A 154 8.87 5.39 8.76
C GLU A 154 8.30 3.96 8.67
N ASP A 155 7.10 3.75 9.23
CA ASP A 155 6.40 2.46 9.18
C ASP A 155 5.92 2.10 7.75
N SER A 156 5.70 3.11 6.94
CA SER A 156 5.37 2.95 5.53
C SER A 156 5.67 4.22 4.73
N ILE A 157 5.85 4.07 3.42
CA ILE A 157 6.15 5.17 2.50
C ILE A 157 5.14 5.17 1.36
N PRO A 158 4.50 6.31 1.02
CA PRO A 158 3.59 6.38 -0.10
C PRO A 158 4.35 6.28 -1.43
N VAL A 159 3.75 5.57 -2.38
CA VAL A 159 4.19 5.49 -3.77
C VAL A 159 3.29 6.40 -4.61
N LEU A 160 3.90 7.35 -5.32
CA LEU A 160 3.18 8.34 -6.11
C LEU A 160 3.35 8.10 -7.61
N THR A 161 2.31 8.43 -8.35
CA THR A 161 2.37 8.54 -9.82
C THR A 161 3.11 9.81 -10.25
N ALA A 162 3.41 9.95 -11.53
CA ALA A 162 4.11 11.12 -12.07
C ALA A 162 3.32 12.44 -11.90
N ASP A 163 2.00 12.38 -11.81
CA ASP A 163 1.11 13.52 -11.55
C ASP A 163 0.86 13.79 -10.06
N GLY A 164 1.49 13.01 -9.17
CA GLY A 164 1.42 13.21 -7.72
C GLY A 164 0.20 12.58 -7.05
N THR A 165 -0.53 11.70 -7.72
CA THR A 165 -1.58 10.91 -7.09
C THR A 165 -1.02 9.71 -6.35
N LEU A 166 -1.73 9.21 -5.35
CA LEU A 166 -1.33 8.05 -4.56
C LEU A 166 -1.56 6.76 -5.34
N ALA A 167 -0.49 6.08 -5.73
CA ALA A 167 -0.54 4.80 -6.44
C ALA A 167 -0.61 3.60 -5.49
N GLY A 168 0.11 3.63 -4.39
CA GLY A 168 0.23 2.55 -3.43
C GLY A 168 1.09 2.96 -2.23
N ALA A 169 1.59 1.98 -1.50
CA ALA A 169 2.54 2.18 -0.42
C ALA A 169 3.59 1.07 -0.41
N LEU A 170 4.71 1.32 0.25
CA LEU A 170 5.66 0.31 0.71
C LEU A 170 5.58 0.27 2.22
N THR A 171 5.36 -0.90 2.80
CA THR A 171 5.40 -1.10 4.25
C THR A 171 6.82 -1.31 4.75
N SER A 172 7.04 -1.31 6.06
CA SER A 172 8.38 -1.59 6.63
C SER A 172 8.90 -2.97 6.24
N SER A 173 8.03 -3.98 6.08
CA SER A 173 8.40 -5.31 5.59
C SER A 173 8.89 -5.27 4.14
N ASP A 174 8.17 -4.57 3.26
CA ASP A 174 8.55 -4.42 1.85
C ASP A 174 9.89 -3.68 1.72
N LEU A 175 10.09 -2.64 2.55
CA LEU A 175 11.35 -1.89 2.59
C LEU A 175 12.54 -2.76 2.98
N VAL A 176 12.37 -3.62 4.00
CA VAL A 176 13.43 -4.56 4.43
C VAL A 176 13.74 -5.56 3.31
N GLU A 177 12.72 -6.13 2.67
CA GLU A 177 12.88 -7.08 1.58
C GLU A 177 13.63 -6.46 0.38
N LEU A 178 13.23 -5.26 -0.03
CA LEU A 178 13.90 -4.52 -1.11
C LEU A 178 15.38 -4.24 -0.83
N VAL A 179 15.71 -3.88 0.41
CA VAL A 179 17.10 -3.63 0.82
C VAL A 179 17.90 -4.94 0.84
N ASP A 180 17.33 -6.03 1.36
CA ASP A 180 18.00 -7.33 1.41
C ASP A 180 18.25 -7.89 0.00
N GLU A 181 17.29 -7.79 -0.92
CA GLU A 181 17.45 -8.20 -2.32
C GLU A 181 18.52 -7.40 -3.07
N ALA A 182 18.64 -6.09 -2.79
CA ALA A 182 19.62 -5.24 -3.45
C ALA A 182 21.04 -5.44 -2.93
N MET A 183 21.22 -5.95 -1.70
CA MET A 183 22.53 -6.20 -1.08
C MET A 183 23.04 -7.63 -1.27
N GLY A 184 22.22 -8.58 -1.72
CA GLY A 184 22.57 -10.00 -1.94
C GLY A 184 23.04 -10.30 -3.34
#